data_053720446a470f3a41e0e6f77c12cc13
#
_entry.id   053720446a470f3a41e0e6f77c12cc13
#
_cell.length_a   1.000
_cell.length_b   1.000
_cell.length_c   1.000
_cell.angle_alpha   90.00
_cell.angle_beta   90.00
_cell.angle_gamma   90.00
#
_symmetry.space_group_name_H-M   'P 1'
#
loop_
_entity.id
_entity.type
_entity.pdbx_description
1 polymer ?
#
loop_
_entity_poly.entity_id
_entity_poly.type
_entity_poly.pdbx_seq_one_letter_code
_entity_poly.pdbx_strand_id
1 'polypeptide(L)'
;YRRQRQMCIRDRPTVEDAISILRGLKERYEVFHGVKITDSALVAAAMLSNRYISDRFLPDKAIDLVDEACALIKTELDSMPTELDELRRRIMQLEIEEEALKKEEDRLSRERLEHLQEELAGLKEEYAGEKVQWENEKHSVERVQKIREEIEHVNKEISKAQREYDLNKAAQLQYGDCLLYTSDAADDKA
;
A
#
# COMPACT_ATOMS: atom_id res chain seq x y z
N TYR A 1 -34.40 4.28 -34.91
CA TYR A 1 -33.14 4.30 -35.69
C TYR A 1 -32.18 5.43 -35.31
N ARG A 2 -32.64 6.63 -34.82
CA ARG A 2 -31.76 7.75 -34.42
C ARG A 2 -31.06 7.51 -33.06
N ARG A 3 -31.71 6.82 -32.11
CA ARG A 3 -31.12 6.54 -30.79
C ARG A 3 -29.96 5.54 -30.82
N GLN A 4 -29.95 4.57 -31.72
CA GLN A 4 -28.85 3.61 -31.87
C GLN A 4 -27.61 4.26 -32.49
N ARG A 5 -27.72 5.27 -33.34
CA ARG A 5 -26.57 6.01 -33.90
C ARG A 5 -25.87 6.87 -32.85
N GLN A 6 -26.60 7.46 -31.90
CA GLN A 6 -26.00 8.25 -30.83
C GLN A 6 -25.19 7.40 -29.82
N MET A 7 -25.51 6.11 -29.66
CA MET A 7 -24.71 5.20 -28.81
C MET A 7 -23.38 4.80 -29.44
N CYS A 8 -23.24 4.90 -30.76
CA CYS A 8 -21.99 4.51 -31.46
C CYS A 8 -20.99 5.66 -31.64
N ILE A 9 -21.39 6.91 -31.34
CA ILE A 9 -20.54 8.12 -31.43
C ILE A 9 -20.27 8.59 -29.98
N ARG A 10 -19.81 7.72 -29.11
CA ARG A 10 -19.13 8.16 -27.92
C ARG A 10 -17.68 8.42 -28.33
N ASP A 11 -17.32 9.69 -28.46
CA ASP A 11 -15.94 10.08 -28.68
C ASP A 11 -15.09 9.45 -27.59
N ARG A 12 -14.05 8.76 -28.02
CA ARG A 12 -13.08 8.18 -27.09
C ARG A 12 -12.38 9.34 -26.41
N PRO A 13 -12.25 9.32 -25.07
CA PRO A 13 -11.59 10.37 -24.35
C PRO A 13 -10.15 10.53 -24.86
N THR A 14 -9.72 11.76 -24.95
CA THR A 14 -8.33 12.11 -25.26
C THR A 14 -7.43 11.79 -24.06
N VAL A 15 -6.12 11.91 -24.24
CA VAL A 15 -5.17 11.75 -23.12
C VAL A 15 -5.44 12.79 -22.02
N GLU A 16 -5.78 14.03 -22.39
CA GLU A 16 -6.09 15.11 -21.45
C GLU A 16 -7.38 14.83 -20.66
N ASP A 17 -8.41 14.31 -21.34
CA ASP A 17 -9.65 13.90 -20.69
C ASP A 17 -9.40 12.73 -19.72
N ALA A 18 -8.56 11.77 -20.12
CA ALA A 18 -8.18 10.64 -19.28
C ALA A 18 -7.44 11.09 -18.01
N ILE A 19 -6.52 12.06 -18.11
CA ILE A 19 -5.84 12.64 -16.95
C ILE A 19 -6.85 13.30 -16.01
N SER A 20 -7.83 14.03 -16.54
CA SER A 20 -8.87 14.66 -15.73
C SER A 20 -9.74 13.63 -15.00
N ILE A 21 -10.07 12.52 -15.65
CA ILE A 21 -10.80 11.40 -15.04
C ILE A 21 -9.96 10.75 -13.94
N LEU A 22 -8.67 10.47 -14.20
CA LEU A 22 -7.76 9.89 -13.22
C LEU A 22 -7.60 10.77 -11.97
N ARG A 23 -7.52 12.10 -12.15
CA ARG A 23 -7.50 13.06 -11.03
C ARG A 23 -8.75 12.95 -10.16
N GLY A 24 -9.92 12.77 -10.78
CA GLY A 24 -11.18 12.57 -10.07
C GLY A 24 -11.28 11.23 -9.32
N LEU A 25 -10.52 10.23 -9.76
CA LEU A 25 -10.48 8.90 -9.12
C LEU A 25 -9.35 8.75 -8.10
N LYS A 26 -8.36 9.64 -8.13
CA LYS A 26 -7.12 9.58 -7.34
C LYS A 26 -7.37 9.25 -5.86
N GLU A 27 -8.20 10.04 -5.19
CA GLU A 27 -8.46 9.89 -3.75
C GLU A 27 -9.00 8.50 -3.40
N ARG A 28 -9.86 7.94 -4.26
CA ARG A 28 -10.43 6.60 -4.05
C ARG A 28 -9.39 5.50 -4.14
N TYR A 29 -8.46 5.61 -5.10
CA TYR A 29 -7.35 4.67 -5.26
C TYR A 29 -6.33 4.81 -4.13
N GLU A 30 -6.03 6.05 -3.69
CA GLU A 30 -5.15 6.32 -2.55
C GLU A 30 -5.67 5.68 -1.26
N VAL A 31 -6.99 5.77 -1.02
CA VAL A 31 -7.62 5.14 0.16
C VAL A 31 -7.65 3.61 0.02
N PHE A 32 -8.03 3.10 -1.14
CA PHE A 32 -8.18 1.66 -1.37
C PHE A 32 -6.84 0.90 -1.26
N HIS A 33 -5.78 1.45 -1.85
CA HIS A 33 -4.46 0.82 -1.83
C HIS A 33 -3.59 1.28 -0.65
N GLY A 34 -3.94 2.36 0.05
CA GLY A 34 -3.13 2.94 1.11
C GLY A 34 -1.84 3.62 0.62
N VAL A 35 -1.74 3.91 -0.68
CA VAL A 35 -0.56 4.46 -1.36
C VAL A 35 -0.84 5.88 -1.82
N LYS A 36 0.14 6.78 -1.71
CA LYS A 36 0.02 8.15 -2.21
C LYS A 36 0.35 8.21 -3.70
N ILE A 37 -0.56 8.76 -4.52
CA ILE A 37 -0.40 8.90 -5.96
C ILE A 37 -0.04 10.36 -6.30
N THR A 38 1.08 10.57 -6.99
CA THR A 38 1.48 11.90 -7.48
C THR A 38 0.73 12.26 -8.77
N ASP A 39 0.55 13.56 -9.04
CA ASP A 39 -0.07 14.00 -10.31
C ASP A 39 0.78 13.59 -11.51
N SER A 40 2.10 13.66 -11.38
CA SER A 40 3.04 13.20 -12.42
C SER A 40 2.87 11.72 -12.77
N ALA A 41 2.53 10.86 -11.79
CA ALA A 41 2.25 9.45 -12.04
C ALA A 41 0.97 9.26 -12.86
N LEU A 42 -0.08 10.05 -12.59
CA LEU A 42 -1.32 10.00 -13.38
C LEU A 42 -1.10 10.44 -14.84
N VAL A 43 -0.34 11.52 -15.03
CA VAL A 43 0.04 11.98 -16.36
C VAL A 43 0.86 10.93 -17.11
N ALA A 44 1.85 10.32 -16.43
CA ALA A 44 2.67 9.26 -16.99
C ALA A 44 1.81 8.04 -17.34
N ALA A 45 0.89 7.61 -16.48
CA ALA A 45 -0.01 6.49 -16.72
C ALA A 45 -0.88 6.71 -17.96
N ALA A 46 -1.47 7.90 -18.13
CA ALA A 46 -2.26 8.23 -19.32
C ALA A 46 -1.42 8.23 -20.61
N MET A 47 -0.23 8.82 -20.56
CA MET A 47 0.66 8.91 -21.73
C MET A 47 1.25 7.55 -22.11
N LEU A 48 1.78 6.80 -21.14
CA LEU A 48 2.42 5.51 -21.38
C LEU A 48 1.40 4.44 -21.78
N SER A 49 0.24 4.40 -21.13
CA SER A 49 -0.83 3.47 -21.54
C SER A 49 -1.30 3.76 -22.97
N ASN A 50 -1.42 5.05 -23.35
CA ASN A 50 -1.80 5.40 -24.71
C ASN A 50 -0.77 4.98 -25.75
N ARG A 51 0.52 5.03 -25.39
CA ARG A 51 1.64 4.72 -26.30
C ARG A 51 1.89 3.22 -26.45
N TYR A 52 1.81 2.47 -25.34
CA TYR A 52 2.27 1.07 -25.30
C TYR A 52 1.16 0.02 -25.23
N ILE A 53 -0.03 0.40 -24.77
CA ILE A 53 -1.18 -0.52 -24.68
C ILE A 53 -2.14 -0.24 -25.84
N SER A 54 -2.14 -1.13 -26.84
CA SER A 54 -2.97 -1.02 -28.06
C SER A 54 -4.32 -1.72 -27.93
N ASP A 55 -4.44 -2.72 -27.05
CA ASP A 55 -5.59 -3.63 -26.99
C ASP A 55 -6.79 -3.06 -26.26
N ARG A 56 -6.60 -1.96 -25.51
CA ARG A 56 -7.62 -1.28 -24.73
C ARG A 56 -7.68 0.21 -25.06
N PHE A 57 -8.78 0.84 -24.67
CA PHE A 57 -9.00 2.25 -24.92
C PHE A 57 -8.86 3.07 -23.64
N LEU A 58 -8.58 4.37 -23.81
CA LEU A 58 -8.68 5.33 -22.72
C LEU A 58 -10.16 5.52 -22.32
N PRO A 59 -10.46 5.74 -21.05
CA PRO A 59 -9.54 5.86 -19.90
C PRO A 59 -9.15 4.51 -19.28
N ASP A 60 -9.81 3.40 -19.61
CA ASP A 60 -9.72 2.11 -18.92
C ASP A 60 -8.28 1.60 -18.76
N LYS A 61 -7.50 1.64 -19.87
CA LYS A 61 -6.09 1.20 -19.83
C LYS A 61 -5.20 2.02 -18.91
N ALA A 62 -5.51 3.29 -18.71
CA ALA A 62 -4.76 4.15 -17.81
C ALA A 62 -5.17 3.93 -16.35
N ILE A 63 -6.45 3.64 -16.12
CA ILE A 63 -6.99 3.23 -14.81
C ILE A 63 -6.37 1.91 -14.37
N ASP A 64 -6.39 0.90 -15.24
CA ASP A 64 -5.79 -0.41 -14.96
C ASP A 64 -4.29 -0.29 -14.61
N LEU A 65 -3.55 0.57 -15.33
CA LEU A 65 -2.13 0.77 -15.08
C LEU A 65 -1.87 1.41 -13.71
N VAL A 66 -2.69 2.38 -13.30
CA VAL A 66 -2.61 3.00 -11.97
C VAL A 66 -2.96 1.98 -10.89
N ASP A 67 -4.01 1.20 -11.09
CA ASP A 67 -4.45 0.17 -10.13
C ASP A 67 -3.37 -0.89 -9.91
N GLU A 68 -2.79 -1.42 -10.98
CA GLU A 68 -1.72 -2.42 -10.93
C GLU A 68 -0.45 -1.85 -10.29
N ALA A 69 -0.06 -0.62 -10.63
CA ALA A 69 1.10 0.03 -10.01
C ALA A 69 0.91 0.25 -8.50
N CYS A 70 -0.29 0.68 -8.08
CA CYS A 70 -0.60 0.83 -6.66
C CYS A 70 -0.61 -0.51 -5.91
N ALA A 71 -1.16 -1.57 -6.54
CA ALA A 71 -1.15 -2.90 -5.96
C ALA A 71 0.27 -3.46 -5.79
N LEU A 72 1.15 -3.22 -6.77
CA LEU A 72 2.56 -3.60 -6.70
C LEU A 72 3.26 -2.92 -5.53
N ILE A 73 3.14 -1.58 -5.43
CA ILE A 73 3.75 -0.81 -4.33
C ILE A 73 3.20 -1.26 -2.98
N LYS A 74 1.89 -1.52 -2.87
CA LYS A 74 1.30 -2.06 -1.64
C LYS A 74 1.91 -3.41 -1.27
N THR A 75 2.10 -4.29 -2.24
CA THR A 75 2.74 -5.59 -2.01
C THR A 75 4.19 -5.43 -1.54
N GLU A 76 4.93 -4.47 -2.09
CA GLU A 76 6.30 -4.15 -1.66
C GLU A 76 6.32 -3.60 -0.23
N LEU A 77 5.41 -2.69 0.12
CA LEU A 77 5.28 -2.13 1.48
C LEU A 77 4.88 -3.19 2.52
N ASP A 78 4.04 -4.17 2.13
CA ASP A 78 3.62 -5.27 3.00
C ASP A 78 4.68 -6.37 3.11
N SER A 79 5.63 -6.43 2.19
CA SER A 79 6.69 -7.43 2.20
C SER A 79 7.79 -7.09 3.21
N MET A 80 8.45 -8.11 3.71
CA MET A 80 9.62 -7.96 4.56
C MET A 80 10.78 -7.35 3.75
N PRO A 81 11.53 -6.37 4.29
CA PRO A 81 12.74 -5.84 3.65
C PRO A 81 13.73 -6.96 3.30
N THR A 82 14.44 -6.79 2.19
CA THR A 82 15.39 -7.80 1.69
C THR A 82 16.47 -8.11 2.72
N GLU A 83 16.97 -7.10 3.41
CA GLU A 83 17.99 -7.21 4.45
C GLU A 83 17.52 -8.11 5.60
N LEU A 84 16.29 -7.91 6.06
CA LEU A 84 15.69 -8.70 7.12
C LEU A 84 15.42 -10.16 6.68
N ASP A 85 15.03 -10.38 5.43
CA ASP A 85 14.84 -11.73 4.88
C ASP A 85 16.18 -12.46 4.70
N GLU A 86 17.25 -11.77 4.33
CA GLU A 86 18.61 -12.33 4.27
C GLU A 86 19.11 -12.75 5.63
N LEU A 87 18.94 -11.90 6.67
CA LEU A 87 19.27 -12.26 8.05
C LEU A 87 18.49 -13.49 8.52
N ARG A 88 17.20 -13.54 8.25
CA ARG A 88 16.35 -14.69 8.59
C ARG A 88 16.81 -15.96 7.90
N ARG A 89 17.17 -15.90 6.64
CA ARG A 89 17.69 -17.06 5.88
C ARG A 89 19.04 -17.53 6.44
N ARG A 90 19.92 -16.59 6.81
CA ARG A 90 21.21 -16.90 7.42
C ARG A 90 21.03 -17.60 8.77
N ILE A 91 20.15 -17.06 9.63
CA ILE A 91 19.80 -17.68 10.91
C ILE A 91 19.30 -19.12 10.70
N MET A 92 18.38 -19.33 9.76
CA MET A 92 17.84 -20.66 9.46
C MET A 92 18.93 -21.64 8.99
N GLN A 93 19.87 -21.19 8.16
CA GLN A 93 21.00 -22.01 7.72
C GLN A 93 21.88 -22.44 8.89
N LEU A 94 22.22 -21.50 9.78
CA LEU A 94 23.02 -21.78 10.96
C LEU A 94 22.28 -22.66 11.98
N GLU A 95 20.97 -22.50 12.13
CA GLU A 95 20.16 -23.41 12.99
C GLU A 95 20.16 -24.84 12.47
N ILE A 96 20.11 -25.05 11.17
CA ILE A 96 20.23 -26.37 10.55
C ILE A 96 21.63 -26.96 10.81
N GLU A 97 22.69 -26.15 10.67
CA GLU A 97 24.07 -26.57 10.97
C GLU A 97 24.23 -26.91 12.46
N GLU A 98 23.65 -26.08 13.34
CA GLU A 98 23.64 -26.33 14.80
C GLU A 98 23.01 -27.69 15.14
N GLU A 99 21.84 -27.99 14.57
CA GLU A 99 21.16 -29.26 14.78
C GLU A 99 21.93 -30.47 14.21
N ALA A 100 22.70 -30.27 13.15
CA ALA A 100 23.59 -31.33 12.64
C ALA A 100 24.78 -31.55 13.55
N LEU A 101 25.46 -30.48 14.01
CA LEU A 101 26.62 -30.57 14.90
C LEU A 101 26.28 -31.12 16.30
N LYS A 102 25.07 -30.87 16.81
CA LYS A 102 24.61 -31.45 18.09
C LYS A 102 24.57 -32.97 18.09
N LYS A 103 24.47 -33.60 16.94
CA LYS A 103 24.44 -35.05 16.77
C LYS A 103 25.83 -35.68 16.72
N GLU A 104 26.86 -34.86 16.57
CA GLU A 104 28.25 -35.29 16.51
C GLU A 104 28.92 -35.14 17.88
N GLU A 105 29.66 -36.18 18.31
CA GLU A 105 30.34 -36.20 19.62
C GLU A 105 31.82 -35.81 19.55
N ASP A 106 32.30 -35.44 18.37
CA ASP A 106 33.70 -35.13 18.13
C ASP A 106 34.10 -33.76 18.72
N ARG A 107 35.38 -33.67 19.15
CA ARG A 107 35.91 -32.46 19.79
C ARG A 107 35.83 -31.23 18.87
N LEU A 108 36.18 -31.40 17.60
CA LEU A 108 36.14 -30.31 16.61
C LEU A 108 34.72 -29.81 16.37
N SER A 109 33.76 -30.72 16.36
CA SER A 109 32.35 -30.38 16.20
C SER A 109 31.82 -29.58 17.39
N ARG A 110 32.33 -29.82 18.60
CA ARG A 110 31.95 -29.03 19.79
C ARG A 110 32.53 -27.61 19.75
N GLU A 111 33.80 -27.46 19.40
CA GLU A 111 34.45 -26.15 19.25
C GLU A 111 33.71 -25.31 18.13
N ARG A 112 33.33 -25.96 17.05
CA ARG A 112 32.55 -25.34 15.97
C ARG A 112 31.16 -24.97 16.46
N LEU A 113 30.50 -25.78 17.24
CA LEU A 113 29.15 -25.56 17.79
C LEU A 113 29.14 -24.34 18.73
N GLU A 114 30.15 -24.19 19.61
CA GLU A 114 30.27 -23.01 20.48
C GLU A 114 30.37 -21.71 19.65
N HIS A 115 31.25 -21.69 18.67
CA HIS A 115 31.42 -20.50 17.77
C HIS A 115 30.14 -20.20 16.99
N LEU A 116 29.46 -21.22 16.49
CA LEU A 116 28.21 -21.09 15.75
C LEU A 116 27.08 -20.56 16.63
N GLN A 117 27.02 -20.97 17.89
CA GLN A 117 26.03 -20.45 18.85
C GLN A 117 26.27 -18.98 19.18
N GLU A 118 27.53 -18.53 19.28
CA GLU A 118 27.85 -17.10 19.43
C GLU A 118 27.43 -16.29 18.21
N GLU A 119 27.76 -16.76 16.99
CA GLU A 119 27.33 -16.13 15.74
C GLU A 119 25.80 -16.05 15.65
N LEU A 120 25.13 -17.15 15.98
CA LEU A 120 23.67 -17.27 15.96
C LEU A 120 23.00 -16.33 16.97
N ALA A 121 23.57 -16.17 18.17
CA ALA A 121 23.07 -15.25 19.17
C ALA A 121 23.17 -13.79 18.69
N GLY A 122 24.28 -13.39 18.10
CA GLY A 122 24.48 -12.05 17.53
C GLY A 122 23.49 -11.74 16.40
N LEU A 123 23.36 -12.68 15.44
CA LEU A 123 22.42 -12.50 14.32
C LEU A 123 20.94 -12.47 14.77
N LYS A 124 20.58 -13.24 15.80
CA LYS A 124 19.22 -13.20 16.36
C LYS A 124 18.93 -11.90 17.08
N GLU A 125 19.91 -11.31 17.76
CA GLU A 125 19.77 -9.99 18.40
C GLU A 125 19.60 -8.88 17.36
N GLU A 126 20.44 -8.88 16.30
CA GLU A 126 20.33 -7.94 15.18
C GLU A 126 18.98 -8.07 14.47
N TYR A 127 18.59 -9.30 14.11
CA TYR A 127 17.28 -9.56 13.50
C TYR A 127 16.10 -9.10 14.38
N ALA A 128 16.17 -9.33 15.68
CA ALA A 128 15.12 -8.90 16.61
C ALA A 128 14.99 -7.38 16.67
N GLY A 129 16.12 -6.65 16.68
CA GLY A 129 16.15 -5.20 16.66
C GLY A 129 15.54 -4.61 15.40
N GLU A 130 16.00 -5.08 14.24
CA GLU A 130 15.50 -4.60 12.94
C GLU A 130 14.02 -4.98 12.72
N LYS A 131 13.62 -6.17 13.15
CA LYS A 131 12.23 -6.62 13.06
C LYS A 131 11.28 -5.73 13.86
N VAL A 132 11.65 -5.34 15.08
CA VAL A 132 10.84 -4.43 15.90
C VAL A 132 10.73 -3.06 15.24
N GLN A 133 11.81 -2.56 14.66
CA GLN A 133 11.78 -1.29 13.94
C GLN A 133 10.82 -1.37 12.74
N TRP A 134 10.95 -2.39 11.91
CA TRP A 134 10.08 -2.61 10.76
C TRP A 134 8.60 -2.78 11.16
N GLU A 135 8.32 -3.56 12.22
CA GLU A 135 6.95 -3.73 12.72
C GLU A 135 6.35 -2.40 13.21
N ASN A 136 7.13 -1.55 13.86
CA ASN A 136 6.68 -0.23 14.30
C ASN A 136 6.37 0.69 13.11
N GLU A 137 7.25 0.72 12.10
CA GLU A 137 7.04 1.48 10.86
C GLU A 137 5.77 1.01 10.13
N LYS A 138 5.61 -0.31 9.98
CA LYS A 138 4.43 -0.91 9.36
C LYS A 138 3.15 -0.55 10.11
N HIS A 139 3.18 -0.63 11.44
CA HIS A 139 2.02 -0.30 12.27
C HIS A 139 1.62 1.18 12.16
N SER A 140 2.59 2.08 12.04
CA SER A 140 2.34 3.50 11.80
C SER A 140 1.65 3.74 10.45
N VAL A 141 2.11 3.06 9.38
CA VAL A 141 1.48 3.14 8.05
C VAL A 141 0.04 2.59 8.08
N GLU A 142 -0.18 1.43 8.71
CA GLU A 142 -1.51 0.83 8.86
C GLU A 142 -2.47 1.73 9.63
N ARG A 143 -1.98 2.44 10.65
CA ARG A 143 -2.78 3.38 11.43
C ARG A 143 -3.24 4.57 10.58
N VAL A 144 -2.32 5.16 9.81
CA VAL A 144 -2.66 6.24 8.86
C VAL A 144 -3.67 5.78 7.81
N GLN A 145 -3.54 4.54 7.33
CA GLN A 145 -4.50 3.98 6.37
C GLN A 145 -5.90 3.85 6.99
N LYS A 146 -6.01 3.30 8.19
CA LYS A 146 -7.30 3.17 8.91
C LYS A 146 -7.99 4.52 9.09
N ILE A 147 -7.23 5.55 9.53
CA ILE A 147 -7.78 6.91 9.70
C ILE A 147 -8.30 7.46 8.36
N ARG A 148 -7.60 7.22 7.24
CA ARG A 148 -8.07 7.64 5.91
C ARG A 148 -9.35 6.91 5.48
N GLU A 149 -9.45 5.61 5.74
CA GLU A 149 -10.67 4.83 5.48
C GLU A 149 -11.86 5.35 6.28
N GLU A 150 -11.65 5.71 7.54
CA GLU A 150 -12.67 6.31 8.41
C GLU A 150 -13.11 7.69 7.90
N ILE A 151 -12.17 8.54 7.49
CA ILE A 151 -12.47 9.84 6.87
C ILE A 151 -13.32 9.64 5.60
N GLU A 152 -12.95 8.70 4.72
CA GLU A 152 -13.73 8.44 3.51
C GLU A 152 -15.12 7.90 3.82
N HIS A 153 -15.24 7.05 4.83
CA HIS A 153 -16.54 6.53 5.28
C HIS A 153 -17.45 7.68 5.76
N VAL A 154 -16.92 8.56 6.61
CA VAL A 154 -17.67 9.74 7.09
C VAL A 154 -18.05 10.66 5.93
N ASN A 155 -17.17 10.92 4.98
CA ASN A 155 -17.46 11.72 3.79
C ASN A 155 -18.57 11.10 2.92
N LYS A 156 -18.60 9.78 2.79
CA LYS A 156 -19.69 9.06 2.10
C LYS A 156 -21.01 9.22 2.84
N GLU A 157 -21.01 9.14 4.16
CA GLU A 157 -22.21 9.35 4.99
C GLU A 157 -22.70 10.79 4.91
N ILE A 158 -21.82 11.79 4.95
CA ILE A 158 -22.16 13.20 4.74
C ILE A 158 -22.84 13.38 3.39
N SER A 159 -22.23 12.84 2.32
CA SER A 159 -22.79 12.92 0.96
C SER A 159 -24.15 12.24 0.86
N LYS A 160 -24.37 11.15 1.58
CA LYS A 160 -25.65 10.46 1.66
C LYS A 160 -26.71 11.29 2.39
N ALA A 161 -26.37 11.82 3.58
CA ALA A 161 -27.26 12.68 4.36
C ALA A 161 -27.65 13.95 3.59
N GLN A 162 -26.72 14.54 2.84
CA GLN A 162 -27.03 15.69 1.96
C GLN A 162 -28.01 15.34 0.84
N ARG A 163 -27.89 14.14 0.23
CA ARG A 163 -28.84 13.69 -0.81
C ARG A 163 -30.24 13.39 -0.24
N GLU A 164 -30.30 12.95 1.02
CA GLU A 164 -31.55 12.69 1.74
C GLU A 164 -32.14 13.95 2.38
N TYR A 165 -31.48 15.12 2.18
CA TYR A 165 -31.85 16.42 2.77
C TYR A 165 -31.85 16.45 4.30
N ASP A 166 -31.14 15.52 4.95
CA ASP A 166 -30.92 15.54 6.39
C ASP A 166 -29.71 16.41 6.74
N LEU A 167 -29.96 17.73 6.72
CA LEU A 167 -28.92 18.75 6.97
C LEU A 167 -28.37 18.71 8.40
N ASN A 168 -29.19 18.28 9.38
CA ASN A 168 -28.77 18.17 10.76
C ASN A 168 -27.72 17.07 10.95
N LYS A 169 -28.00 15.89 10.37
CA LYS A 169 -27.06 14.76 10.38
C LYS A 169 -25.79 15.08 9.59
N ALA A 170 -25.90 15.72 8.44
CA ALA A 170 -24.76 16.15 7.65
C ALA A 170 -23.85 17.13 8.43
N ALA A 171 -24.45 18.08 9.14
CA ALA A 171 -23.70 19.04 9.96
C ALA A 171 -23.02 18.37 11.16
N GLN A 172 -23.67 17.44 11.86
CA GLN A 172 -23.08 16.68 12.96
C GLN A 172 -21.85 15.88 12.52
N LEU A 173 -21.96 15.16 11.41
CA LEU A 173 -20.84 14.38 10.82
C LEU A 173 -19.70 15.29 10.36
N GLN A 174 -20.01 16.42 9.74
CA GLN A 174 -19.00 17.34 9.20
C GLN A 174 -18.24 18.11 10.28
N TYR A 175 -18.92 18.57 11.33
CA TYR A 175 -18.34 19.40 12.39
C TYR A 175 -18.00 18.62 13.67
N GLY A 176 -18.44 17.38 13.80
CA GLY A 176 -18.10 16.47 14.89
C GLY A 176 -17.02 15.49 14.46
N ASP A 177 -17.43 14.41 13.84
CA ASP A 177 -16.56 13.26 13.57
C ASP A 177 -15.43 13.57 12.56
N CYS A 178 -15.72 14.31 11.47
CA CYS A 178 -14.73 14.60 10.46
C CYS A 178 -13.55 15.44 10.97
N LEU A 179 -13.82 16.39 11.89
CA LEU A 179 -12.77 17.24 12.49
C LEU A 179 -11.87 16.44 13.43
N LEU A 180 -12.41 15.48 14.18
CA LEU A 180 -11.62 14.62 15.06
C LEU A 180 -10.63 13.78 14.25
N TYR A 181 -11.08 13.11 13.21
CA TYR A 181 -10.22 12.29 12.34
C TYR A 181 -9.17 13.10 11.57
N THR A 182 -9.49 14.35 11.18
CA THR A 182 -8.51 15.20 10.50
C THR A 182 -7.44 15.73 11.44
N SER A 183 -7.74 15.96 12.73
CA SER A 183 -6.75 16.31 13.75
C SER A 183 -5.82 15.15 14.06
N ASP A 184 -6.34 13.94 14.24
CA ASP A 184 -5.54 12.73 14.49
C ASP A 184 -4.60 12.42 13.32
N ALA A 185 -5.08 12.57 12.07
CA ALA A 185 -4.25 12.40 10.87
C ALA A 185 -3.16 13.48 10.70
N ALA A 186 -3.29 14.63 11.36
CA ALA A 186 -2.28 15.69 11.35
C ALA A 186 -1.20 15.44 12.41
N ASP A 187 -1.58 14.91 13.57
CA ASP A 187 -0.66 14.60 14.68
C ASP A 187 0.26 13.41 14.35
N ASP A 188 -0.20 12.43 13.56
CA ASP A 188 0.63 11.31 13.08
C ASP A 188 1.67 11.72 12.00
N LYS A 189 1.66 12.98 11.53
CA LYS A 189 2.66 13.50 10.58
C LYS A 189 3.78 14.31 11.24
N ALA A 190 3.70 14.53 12.54
CA ALA A 190 4.70 15.26 13.33
C ALA A 190 5.71 14.30 13.96
#